data_da38911068fc1dab687f8b5357652db4
#
_entry.id   da38911068fc1dab687f8b5357652db4
#
_cell.length_a   1.000
_cell.length_b   1.000
_cell.length_c   1.000
_cell.angle_alpha   90.00
_cell.angle_beta   90.00
_cell.angle_gamma   90.00
#
_symmetry.space_group_name_H-M   'P 1'
#
loop_
_entity.id
_entity.type
_entity.pdbx_description
1 polymer ?
#
loop_
_entity_poly.entity_id
_entity_poly.type
_entity_poly.pdbx_seq_one_letter_code
_entity_poly.pdbx_strand_id
1 'polypeptide(L)'
;MEAVAPAFKCPECGGTRLYRDGLRYLSSGEAVQRWLCKKCGFRFSETSLNSCRTKNGSDAHGKKVLAVEVQRESEKREAGATEQDVKGALVQFMWWMKKEGYAENTITRRVKLLSVLAKRGASLFEPESVKEVIAKQDCWNVKTKELAVEAYSCFLKMLGKSWSPPKYKAVRKLPFIPTEQELDQLIAGCNRKTAAFLQLLKETGARCGEAWRLKWIDIDFQNKIVKITPEKGGEPRAIKISDKLVSMLNALPKSQPEVFPGSLRHFARSFRSQRAKIASKLQNPRINNITFHTFRHWKATMEYYKTKDILHVMKLLGHRNINNTLLYTQLVNFENNEYHVATAKTVEEACKLVEAGFEYVTEMDGVKIFRKRK
;
A
#
# COMPACT_ATOMS: atom_id res chain seq x y z
N MET A 1 7.41 40.61 -12.78
CA MET A 1 6.07 39.97 -12.75
C MET A 1 5.66 39.85 -11.29
N GLU A 2 4.82 40.75 -10.83
CA GLU A 2 4.31 40.79 -9.47
C GLU A 2 3.43 39.55 -9.24
N ALA A 3 3.72 38.81 -8.17
CA ALA A 3 2.94 37.67 -7.75
C ALA A 3 1.62 38.18 -7.13
N VAL A 4 0.54 38.08 -7.87
CA VAL A 4 -0.82 38.34 -7.34
C VAL A 4 -1.04 37.37 -6.17
N ALA A 5 -1.17 37.94 -4.99
CA ALA A 5 -1.45 37.16 -3.78
C ALA A 5 -2.84 36.52 -3.90
N PRO A 6 -2.99 35.21 -3.64
CA PRO A 6 -4.29 34.57 -3.73
C PRO A 6 -5.26 35.14 -2.68
N ALA A 7 -6.52 35.32 -3.07
CA ALA A 7 -7.57 35.89 -2.22
C ALA A 7 -8.03 34.97 -1.07
N PHE A 8 -7.35 33.82 -0.85
CA PHE A 8 -7.72 32.81 0.15
C PHE A 8 -6.53 32.45 1.07
N LYS A 9 -6.88 31.94 2.23
CA LYS A 9 -5.92 31.54 3.28
C LYS A 9 -5.79 30.01 3.32
N CYS A 10 -4.68 29.52 3.90
CA CYS A 10 -4.51 28.10 4.13
C CYS A 10 -5.67 27.55 4.99
N PRO A 11 -6.38 26.51 4.54
CA PRO A 11 -7.52 25.95 5.29
C PRO A 11 -7.11 25.25 6.59
N GLU A 12 -5.83 24.91 6.73
CA GLU A 12 -5.31 24.20 7.92
C GLU A 12 -4.85 25.17 9.04
N CYS A 13 -4.21 26.29 8.70
CA CYS A 13 -3.61 27.18 9.70
C CYS A 13 -3.90 28.67 9.52
N GLY A 14 -4.76 29.02 8.56
CA GLY A 14 -5.09 30.41 8.24
C GLY A 14 -3.93 31.25 7.66
N GLY A 15 -2.77 30.63 7.39
CA GLY A 15 -1.60 31.34 6.87
C GLY A 15 -1.82 31.88 5.46
N THR A 16 -1.32 33.13 5.21
CA THR A 16 -1.49 33.82 3.91
C THR A 16 -0.33 33.59 2.95
N ARG A 17 0.82 33.09 3.42
CA ARG A 17 1.98 32.80 2.58
C ARG A 17 1.81 31.46 1.86
N LEU A 18 1.26 31.52 0.63
CA LEU A 18 0.95 30.36 -0.20
C LEU A 18 1.83 30.37 -1.46
N TYR A 19 2.31 29.19 -1.85
CA TYR A 19 3.12 28.99 -3.05
C TYR A 19 2.40 28.07 -4.03
N ARG A 20 2.52 28.32 -5.32
CA ARG A 20 2.04 27.43 -6.36
C ARG A 20 2.88 26.13 -6.33
N ASP A 21 2.24 24.98 -6.08
CA ASP A 21 2.88 23.64 -5.96
C ASP A 21 2.49 22.74 -7.15
N GLY A 22 2.43 23.32 -8.35
CA GLY A 22 2.07 22.63 -9.57
C GLY A 22 0.57 22.45 -9.77
N LEU A 23 0.19 21.79 -10.87
CA LEU A 23 -1.18 21.47 -11.22
C LEU A 23 -1.57 20.07 -10.72
N ARG A 24 -2.83 19.91 -10.35
CA ARG A 24 -3.48 18.62 -10.10
C ARG A 24 -4.56 18.42 -11.16
N TYR A 25 -4.51 17.31 -11.87
CA TYR A 25 -5.54 16.91 -12.82
C TYR A 25 -6.61 16.11 -12.08
N LEU A 26 -7.85 16.51 -12.23
CA LEU A 26 -9.03 15.81 -11.73
C LEU A 26 -9.39 14.64 -12.64
N SER A 27 -10.28 13.75 -12.18
CA SER A 27 -10.81 12.65 -13.00
C SER A 27 -11.59 13.12 -14.22
N SER A 28 -12.08 14.36 -14.21
CA SER A 28 -12.71 15.05 -15.34
C SER A 28 -11.73 15.52 -16.41
N GLY A 29 -10.42 15.41 -16.20
CA GLY A 29 -9.38 15.96 -17.10
C GLY A 29 -9.03 17.42 -16.80
N GLU A 30 -9.77 18.10 -15.94
CA GLU A 30 -9.55 19.50 -15.58
C GLU A 30 -8.30 19.69 -14.72
N ALA A 31 -7.51 20.71 -15.03
CA ALA A 31 -6.29 21.06 -14.31
C ALA A 31 -6.59 22.08 -13.21
N VAL A 32 -6.34 21.73 -11.96
CA VAL A 32 -6.57 22.60 -10.80
C VAL A 32 -5.24 22.99 -10.15
N GLN A 33 -5.06 24.28 -9.83
CA GLN A 33 -3.87 24.78 -9.17
C GLN A 33 -3.75 24.20 -7.76
N ARG A 34 -2.57 23.66 -7.43
CA ARG A 34 -2.23 23.19 -6.10
C ARG A 34 -1.36 24.19 -5.39
N TRP A 35 -1.64 24.40 -4.10
CA TRP A 35 -0.98 25.35 -3.24
C TRP A 35 -0.27 24.68 -2.08
N LEU A 36 0.87 25.23 -1.66
CA LEU A 36 1.64 24.84 -0.49
C LEU A 36 1.67 26.00 0.50
N CYS A 37 1.19 25.78 1.71
CA CYS A 37 1.34 26.75 2.80
C CYS A 37 2.75 26.72 3.37
N LYS A 38 3.43 27.88 3.41
CA LYS A 38 4.78 27.99 3.96
C LYS A 38 4.82 27.89 5.49
N LYS A 39 3.70 28.23 6.16
CA LYS A 39 3.61 28.23 7.63
C LYS A 39 3.47 26.80 8.19
N CYS A 40 2.63 25.95 7.61
CA CYS A 40 2.35 24.60 8.13
C CYS A 40 2.71 23.46 7.18
N GLY A 41 3.18 23.74 5.96
CA GLY A 41 3.52 22.72 4.95
C GLY A 41 2.30 22.02 4.32
N PHE A 42 1.07 22.48 4.62
CA PHE A 42 -0.14 21.88 4.08
C PHE A 42 -0.30 22.16 2.58
N ARG A 43 -0.68 21.13 1.82
CA ARG A 43 -0.92 21.20 0.39
C ARG A 43 -2.39 21.00 0.09
N PHE A 44 -2.99 21.92 -0.64
CA PHE A 44 -4.41 21.89 -0.99
C PHE A 44 -4.63 22.40 -2.42
N SER A 45 -5.82 22.21 -2.96
CA SER A 45 -6.26 22.74 -4.28
C SER A 45 -7.50 23.58 -4.10
N GLU A 46 -7.81 24.43 -5.05
CA GLU A 46 -8.98 25.33 -5.01
C GLU A 46 -10.31 24.57 -4.87
N THR A 47 -10.41 23.40 -5.48
CA THR A 47 -11.58 22.51 -5.31
C THR A 47 -11.75 21.98 -3.87
N SER A 48 -10.67 21.86 -3.09
CA SER A 48 -10.77 21.46 -1.69
C SER A 48 -11.25 22.57 -0.75
N LEU A 49 -11.20 23.82 -1.18
CA LEU A 49 -11.76 24.96 -0.43
C LEU A 49 -13.29 25.01 -0.51
N ASN A 50 -13.86 24.65 -1.64
CA ASN A 50 -15.32 24.68 -1.84
C ASN A 50 -16.03 23.52 -1.13
N SER A 51 -15.39 22.39 -0.92
CA SER A 51 -15.96 21.25 -0.18
C SER A 51 -16.02 21.45 1.33
N CYS A 52 -15.20 22.37 1.90
CA CYS A 52 -15.23 22.74 3.32
C CYS A 52 -16.19 23.89 3.66
N ARG A 53 -16.68 24.64 2.67
CA ARG A 53 -17.52 25.82 2.90
C ARG A 53 -19.02 25.55 2.99
N THR A 54 -19.51 24.35 2.71
CA THR A 54 -20.94 24.03 2.67
C THR A 54 -21.56 23.51 3.98
N LYS A 55 -20.88 23.63 5.12
CA LYS A 55 -21.48 23.27 6.42
C LYS A 55 -21.10 24.25 7.53
N ASN A 56 -21.37 25.52 7.36
CA ASN A 56 -21.57 26.47 8.47
C ASN A 56 -22.26 27.72 7.88
N GLY A 57 -23.56 27.64 7.82
CA GLY A 57 -24.44 28.76 7.49
C GLY A 57 -25.54 28.89 8.52
N SER A 58 -25.56 30.07 9.16
CA SER A 58 -26.65 30.75 9.85
C SER A 58 -27.30 30.02 11.05
N ASP A 59 -27.38 30.64 12.24
CA ASP A 59 -28.22 31.79 12.44
C ASP A 59 -27.83 32.62 13.67
N ALA A 60 -27.92 33.93 13.49
CA ALA A 60 -27.87 34.92 14.54
C ALA A 60 -29.22 35.00 15.26
N HIS A 61 -29.25 35.05 16.59
CA HIS A 61 -30.06 36.01 17.33
C HIS A 61 -29.55 36.11 18.77
N GLY A 62 -29.24 37.34 19.19
CA GLY A 62 -28.75 37.66 20.51
C GLY A 62 -29.87 37.74 21.55
N LYS A 63 -29.48 37.54 22.76
CA LYS A 63 -29.88 38.37 23.93
C LYS A 63 -29.23 37.85 25.20
N LYS A 64 -28.51 38.79 25.85
CA LYS A 64 -28.29 38.99 27.30
C LYS A 64 -28.61 37.84 28.26
N VAL A 65 -27.66 37.54 29.13
CA VAL A 65 -27.85 37.74 30.57
C VAL A 65 -26.46 37.69 31.29
N LEU A 66 -26.19 38.72 32.04
CA LEU A 66 -25.18 38.80 33.11
C LEU A 66 -25.58 37.81 34.24
N ALA A 67 -24.55 37.36 34.95
CA ALA A 67 -24.56 36.58 36.17
C ALA A 67 -24.35 35.07 35.97
N VAL A 68 -23.11 34.65 35.93
CA VAL A 68 -22.48 33.55 36.65
C VAL A 68 -20.93 33.62 36.37
N GLU A 69 -20.28 34.59 36.97
CA GLU A 69 -18.81 34.72 36.89
C GLU A 69 -18.07 34.05 38.06
N VAL A 70 -18.76 33.44 39.02
CA VAL A 70 -18.12 32.89 40.22
C VAL A 70 -18.05 31.35 40.24
N GLN A 71 -18.75 30.67 39.35
CA GLN A 71 -18.68 29.19 39.24
C GLN A 71 -17.76 28.67 38.09
N ARG A 72 -17.22 29.58 37.28
CA ARG A 72 -16.33 29.19 36.15
C ARG A 72 -14.85 29.01 36.51
N GLU A 73 -14.41 29.33 37.70
CA GLU A 73 -13.00 29.16 38.07
C GLU A 73 -12.68 27.81 38.74
N SER A 74 -13.65 27.10 39.28
CA SER A 74 -13.45 25.73 39.80
C SER A 74 -13.54 24.64 38.71
N GLU A 75 -14.34 24.87 37.66
CA GLU A 75 -14.48 23.91 36.54
C GLU A 75 -13.34 24.02 35.47
N LYS A 76 -12.56 25.14 35.50
CA LYS A 76 -11.43 25.32 34.59
C LYS A 76 -10.17 24.52 34.96
N ARG A 77 -10.15 23.83 36.07
CA ARG A 77 -9.01 22.99 36.49
C ARG A 77 -9.11 21.51 36.08
N GLU A 78 -10.23 21.05 35.54
CA GLU A 78 -10.41 19.66 35.07
C GLU A 78 -10.54 19.51 33.54
N ALA A 79 -10.65 20.58 32.77
CA ALA A 79 -10.83 20.53 31.32
C ALA A 79 -9.65 21.12 30.58
N GLY A 80 -8.72 20.26 30.14
CA GLY A 80 -7.80 20.59 29.09
C GLY A 80 -6.33 20.31 29.39
N ALA A 81 -5.91 19.07 29.15
CA ALA A 81 -4.50 18.81 28.93
C ALA A 81 -3.96 19.82 27.91
N THR A 82 -2.98 20.61 28.30
CA THR A 82 -2.39 21.64 27.44
C THR A 82 -1.77 20.97 26.20
N GLU A 83 -1.59 21.71 25.10
CA GLU A 83 -0.89 21.18 23.90
C GLU A 83 0.51 20.65 24.26
N GLN A 84 1.14 21.19 25.30
CA GLN A 84 2.41 20.70 25.84
C GLN A 84 2.28 19.33 26.51
N ASP A 85 1.20 19.07 27.26
CA ASP A 85 0.96 17.78 27.90
C ASP A 85 0.74 16.67 26.86
N VAL A 86 0.02 16.97 25.78
CA VAL A 86 -0.19 16.03 24.67
C VAL A 86 1.12 15.71 23.96
N LYS A 87 1.97 16.69 23.70
CA LYS A 87 3.30 16.47 23.08
C LYS A 87 4.20 15.62 23.97
N GLY A 88 4.22 15.92 25.27
CA GLY A 88 4.96 15.15 26.27
C GLY A 88 4.51 13.70 26.32
N ALA A 89 3.19 13.45 26.37
CA ALA A 89 2.61 12.10 26.38
C ALA A 89 2.92 11.32 25.10
N LEU A 90 2.93 11.97 23.93
CA LEU A 90 3.29 11.32 22.67
C LEU A 90 4.78 10.95 22.59
N VAL A 91 5.68 11.77 23.17
CA VAL A 91 7.10 11.44 23.28
C VAL A 91 7.29 10.25 24.23
N GLN A 92 6.62 10.24 25.38
CA GLN A 92 6.63 9.11 26.31
C GLN A 92 6.09 7.83 25.64
N PHE A 93 5.01 7.94 24.86
CA PHE A 93 4.44 6.82 24.12
C PHE A 93 5.41 6.25 23.07
N MET A 94 6.08 7.12 22.32
CA MET A 94 7.10 6.72 21.36
C MET A 94 8.22 5.93 22.04
N TRP A 95 8.71 6.42 23.18
CA TRP A 95 9.77 5.79 23.95
C TRP A 95 9.32 4.48 24.59
N TRP A 96 8.11 4.44 25.14
CA TRP A 96 7.51 3.23 25.68
C TRP A 96 7.40 2.16 24.61
N MET A 97 6.84 2.46 23.44
CA MET A 97 6.76 1.53 22.33
C MET A 97 8.14 1.01 21.90
N LYS A 98 9.17 1.87 21.92
CA LYS A 98 10.53 1.46 21.58
C LYS A 98 11.08 0.46 22.60
N LYS A 99 10.84 0.67 23.90
CA LYS A 99 11.20 -0.27 24.95
C LYS A 99 10.46 -1.63 24.83
N GLU A 100 9.20 -1.59 24.40
CA GLU A 100 8.38 -2.78 24.15
C GLU A 100 8.76 -3.51 22.83
N GLY A 101 9.80 -3.07 22.12
CA GLY A 101 10.29 -3.74 20.91
C GLY A 101 9.43 -3.51 19.64
N TYR A 102 8.57 -2.50 19.61
CA TYR A 102 7.81 -2.19 18.39
C TYR A 102 8.72 -1.69 17.26
N ALA A 103 8.43 -2.14 16.04
CA ALA A 103 9.15 -1.66 14.86
C ALA A 103 8.95 -0.16 14.63
N GLU A 104 10.02 0.54 14.22
CA GLU A 104 10.08 2.00 14.04
C GLU A 104 8.94 2.56 13.18
N ASN A 105 8.61 1.85 12.07
CA ASN A 105 7.48 2.23 11.21
C ASN A 105 6.12 2.14 11.93
N THR A 106 5.96 1.21 12.87
CA THR A 106 4.73 1.07 13.67
C THR A 106 4.64 2.20 14.68
N ILE A 107 5.75 2.53 15.34
CA ILE A 107 5.86 3.65 16.27
C ILE A 107 5.48 4.94 15.57
N THR A 108 6.19 5.28 14.49
CA THR A 108 5.95 6.51 13.71
C THR A 108 4.50 6.62 13.24
N ARG A 109 3.91 5.52 12.77
CA ARG A 109 2.53 5.52 12.28
C ARG A 109 1.52 5.74 13.40
N ARG A 110 1.67 5.08 14.54
CA ARG A 110 0.76 5.22 15.70
C ARG A 110 0.85 6.62 16.29
N VAL A 111 2.05 7.13 16.53
CA VAL A 111 2.26 8.50 17.01
C VAL A 111 1.65 9.52 16.06
N LYS A 112 1.83 9.35 14.74
CA LYS A 112 1.21 10.23 13.75
C LYS A 112 -0.31 10.22 13.81
N LEU A 113 -0.94 9.06 13.96
CA LEU A 113 -2.41 8.95 14.08
C LEU A 113 -2.92 9.67 15.33
N LEU A 114 -2.28 9.47 16.49
CA LEU A 114 -2.63 10.18 17.73
C LEU A 114 -2.42 11.69 17.63
N SER A 115 -1.32 12.13 17.01
CA SER A 115 -1.08 13.55 16.75
C SER A 115 -2.17 14.16 15.85
N VAL A 116 -2.67 13.41 14.88
CA VAL A 116 -3.77 13.88 14.02
C VAL A 116 -5.08 13.95 14.79
N LEU A 117 -5.38 12.98 15.66
CA LEU A 117 -6.57 13.02 16.53
C LEU A 117 -6.54 14.23 17.47
N ALA A 118 -5.41 14.44 18.16
CA ALA A 118 -5.24 15.60 19.03
C ALA A 118 -5.41 16.94 18.28
N LYS A 119 -4.80 17.08 17.11
CA LYS A 119 -4.96 18.27 16.24
C LYS A 119 -6.39 18.51 15.77
N ARG A 120 -7.22 17.46 15.77
CA ARG A 120 -8.63 17.53 15.42
C ARG A 120 -9.55 17.67 16.63
N GLY A 121 -8.97 18.02 17.78
CA GLY A 121 -9.71 18.36 19.01
C GLY A 121 -9.99 17.17 19.93
N ALA A 122 -9.36 15.99 19.71
CA ALA A 122 -9.50 14.87 20.64
C ALA A 122 -8.68 15.13 21.91
N SER A 123 -9.29 15.05 23.07
CA SER A 123 -8.60 14.86 24.35
C SER A 123 -8.09 13.41 24.42
N LEU A 124 -6.75 13.22 24.30
CA LEU A 124 -6.17 11.85 24.31
C LEU A 124 -6.28 11.15 25.66
N PHE A 125 -6.65 11.86 26.72
CA PHE A 125 -6.81 11.28 28.05
C PHE A 125 -8.27 10.86 28.32
N GLU A 126 -9.19 11.24 27.45
CA GLU A 126 -10.64 10.97 27.51
C GLU A 126 -11.08 10.05 26.35
N PRO A 127 -11.40 8.77 26.61
CA PRO A 127 -11.78 7.82 25.58
C PRO A 127 -13.00 8.25 24.73
N GLU A 128 -14.00 8.87 25.33
CA GLU A 128 -15.18 9.30 24.59
C GLU A 128 -14.89 10.43 23.60
N SER A 129 -14.08 11.40 24.00
CA SER A 129 -13.61 12.46 23.09
C SER A 129 -12.90 11.88 21.85
N VAL A 130 -12.06 10.86 22.05
CA VAL A 130 -11.36 10.19 20.95
C VAL A 130 -12.33 9.40 20.06
N LYS A 131 -13.33 8.70 20.64
CA LYS A 131 -14.36 8.01 19.85
C LYS A 131 -15.14 8.97 18.96
N GLU A 132 -15.58 10.10 19.51
CA GLU A 132 -16.30 11.12 18.74
C GLU A 132 -15.46 11.67 17.59
N VAL A 133 -14.20 12.03 17.85
CA VAL A 133 -13.32 12.56 16.80
C VAL A 133 -13.07 11.52 15.71
N ILE A 134 -12.87 10.24 16.05
CA ILE A 134 -12.74 9.17 15.05
C ILE A 134 -14.04 9.00 14.26
N ALA A 135 -15.19 9.02 14.91
CA ALA A 135 -16.49 8.86 14.26
C ALA A 135 -16.75 9.99 13.24
N LYS A 136 -16.46 11.23 13.62
CA LYS A 136 -16.62 12.44 12.79
C LYS A 136 -15.65 12.53 11.58
N GLN A 137 -14.72 11.55 11.42
CA GLN A 137 -13.76 11.57 10.29
C GLN A 137 -14.37 10.98 9.01
N ASP A 138 -15.13 11.74 8.25
CA ASP A 138 -15.75 11.30 6.99
C ASP A 138 -14.72 10.99 5.89
N CYS A 139 -13.57 11.68 5.91
CA CYS A 139 -12.48 11.46 4.95
C CYS A 139 -11.62 10.23 5.25
N TRP A 140 -11.80 9.59 6.40
CA TRP A 140 -11.08 8.37 6.75
C TRP A 140 -11.85 7.14 6.28
N ASN A 141 -11.17 6.27 5.54
CA ASN A 141 -11.73 4.97 5.26
C ASN A 141 -11.77 4.10 6.53
N VAL A 142 -12.62 3.08 6.53
CA VAL A 142 -12.84 2.18 7.68
C VAL A 142 -11.53 1.59 8.21
N LYS A 143 -10.58 1.23 7.32
CA LYS A 143 -9.27 0.70 7.75
C LYS A 143 -8.41 1.74 8.48
N THR A 144 -8.51 3.01 8.11
CA THR A 144 -7.80 4.09 8.83
C THR A 144 -8.41 4.31 10.21
N LYS A 145 -9.75 4.25 10.34
CA LYS A 145 -10.44 4.32 11.63
C LYS A 145 -10.04 3.15 12.55
N GLU A 146 -10.02 1.93 12.03
CA GLU A 146 -9.54 0.72 12.73
C GLU A 146 -8.10 0.90 13.26
N LEU A 147 -7.19 1.39 12.42
CA LEU A 147 -5.80 1.65 12.82
C LEU A 147 -5.66 2.77 13.85
N ALA A 148 -6.54 3.76 13.84
CA ALA A 148 -6.58 4.81 14.85
C ALA A 148 -7.05 4.25 16.21
N VAL A 149 -8.05 3.37 16.20
CA VAL A 149 -8.50 2.63 17.40
C VAL A 149 -7.37 1.77 17.96
N GLU A 150 -6.65 1.01 17.13
CA GLU A 150 -5.50 0.20 17.55
C GLU A 150 -4.38 1.07 18.15
N ALA A 151 -4.09 2.23 17.53
CA ALA A 151 -3.08 3.16 18.03
C ALA A 151 -3.46 3.73 19.40
N TYR A 152 -4.73 4.10 19.57
CA TYR A 152 -5.23 4.65 20.81
C TYR A 152 -5.34 3.59 21.92
N SER A 153 -5.78 2.37 21.62
CA SER A 153 -5.75 1.24 22.57
C SER A 153 -4.33 0.98 23.10
N CYS A 154 -3.32 1.07 22.20
CA CYS A 154 -1.93 0.92 22.59
C CYS A 154 -1.44 2.08 23.47
N PHE A 155 -1.91 3.31 23.23
CA PHE A 155 -1.61 4.48 24.04
C PHE A 155 -2.21 4.35 25.46
N LEU A 156 -3.46 3.92 25.55
CA LEU A 156 -4.12 3.67 26.85
C LEU A 156 -3.45 2.53 27.63
N LYS A 157 -2.95 1.48 26.92
CA LYS A 157 -2.15 0.42 27.58
C LYS A 157 -0.91 0.99 28.26
N MET A 158 -0.20 1.93 27.64
CA MET A 158 0.92 2.62 28.28
C MET A 158 0.50 3.38 29.55
N LEU A 159 -0.69 3.97 29.52
CA LEU A 159 -1.24 4.74 30.68
C LEU A 159 -1.88 3.85 31.76
N GLY A 160 -1.90 2.52 31.57
CA GLY A 160 -2.60 1.59 32.47
C GLY A 160 -4.11 1.73 32.46
N LYS A 161 -4.69 2.35 31.44
CA LYS A 161 -6.13 2.58 31.29
C LYS A 161 -6.78 1.59 30.32
N SER A 162 -8.03 1.23 30.59
CA SER A 162 -8.87 0.43 29.70
C SER A 162 -9.98 1.27 29.08
N TRP A 163 -10.53 0.84 27.96
CA TRP A 163 -11.69 1.43 27.31
C TRP A 163 -12.46 0.39 26.51
N SER A 164 -13.67 0.73 26.09
CA SER A 164 -14.44 -0.08 25.14
C SER A 164 -14.20 0.43 23.72
N PRO A 165 -13.34 -0.22 22.89
CA PRO A 165 -12.99 0.26 21.57
C PRO A 165 -14.16 0.13 20.59
N PRO A 166 -14.43 1.12 19.73
CA PRO A 166 -15.42 1.02 18.67
C PRO A 166 -14.96 0.00 17.63
N LYS A 167 -15.91 -0.79 17.10
CA LYS A 167 -15.64 -1.87 16.15
C LYS A 167 -15.79 -1.36 14.72
N TYR A 168 -14.68 -1.07 14.06
CA TYR A 168 -14.62 -0.79 12.63
C TYR A 168 -14.15 -2.04 11.89
N LYS A 169 -14.97 -2.61 10.99
CA LYS A 169 -14.63 -3.79 10.18
C LYS A 169 -14.42 -3.37 8.74
N ALA A 170 -13.18 -3.37 8.28
CA ALA A 170 -12.86 -3.13 6.88
C ALA A 170 -13.18 -4.36 6.03
N VAL A 171 -13.97 -4.18 4.98
CA VAL A 171 -14.22 -5.23 3.99
C VAL A 171 -12.94 -5.43 3.16
N ARG A 172 -12.48 -6.67 3.06
CA ARG A 172 -11.36 -7.03 2.18
C ARG A 172 -11.82 -6.97 0.73
N LYS A 173 -11.11 -6.19 -0.09
CA LYS A 173 -11.34 -6.15 -1.54
C LYS A 173 -10.34 -7.08 -2.22
N LEU A 174 -10.77 -7.74 -3.26
CA LEU A 174 -9.86 -8.50 -4.13
C LEU A 174 -8.86 -7.53 -4.76
N PRO A 175 -7.58 -7.92 -4.86
CA PRO A 175 -6.57 -7.09 -5.49
C PRO A 175 -6.81 -7.00 -7.00
N PHE A 176 -6.44 -5.88 -7.57
CA PHE A 176 -6.39 -5.72 -9.01
C PHE A 176 -5.24 -6.56 -9.60
N ILE A 177 -5.56 -7.42 -10.56
CA ILE A 177 -4.58 -8.22 -11.31
C ILE A 177 -4.55 -7.72 -12.75
N PRO A 178 -3.44 -7.14 -13.21
CA PRO A 178 -3.25 -6.75 -14.60
C PRO A 178 -3.00 -7.97 -15.49
N THR A 179 -3.17 -7.81 -16.79
CA THR A 179 -2.70 -8.78 -17.76
C THR A 179 -1.16 -8.76 -17.83
N GLU A 180 -0.56 -9.82 -18.32
CA GLU A 180 0.89 -9.87 -18.53
C GLU A 180 1.34 -8.80 -19.52
N GLN A 181 0.57 -8.60 -20.58
CA GLN A 181 0.81 -7.56 -21.58
C GLN A 181 0.82 -6.15 -20.99
N GLU A 182 -0.11 -5.82 -20.07
CA GLU A 182 -0.11 -4.53 -19.36
C GLU A 182 1.16 -4.31 -18.53
N LEU A 183 1.67 -5.38 -17.88
CA LEU A 183 2.92 -5.31 -17.13
C LEU A 183 4.12 -5.10 -18.06
N ASP A 184 4.20 -5.85 -19.16
CA ASP A 184 5.31 -5.76 -20.10
C ASP A 184 5.34 -4.41 -20.83
N GLN A 185 4.20 -3.88 -21.22
CA GLN A 185 4.06 -2.53 -21.77
C GLN A 185 4.52 -1.45 -20.77
N LEU A 186 4.14 -1.60 -19.50
CA LEU A 186 4.59 -0.68 -18.46
C LEU A 186 6.10 -0.76 -18.24
N ILE A 187 6.67 -1.97 -18.19
CA ILE A 187 8.13 -2.19 -18.05
C ILE A 187 8.87 -1.59 -19.22
N ALA A 188 8.44 -1.85 -20.45
CA ALA A 188 9.07 -1.36 -21.68
C ALA A 188 9.04 0.18 -21.79
N GLY A 189 7.99 0.82 -21.28
CA GLY A 189 7.85 2.28 -21.31
C GLY A 189 8.63 3.01 -20.22
N CYS A 190 9.16 2.31 -19.22
CA CYS A 190 9.92 2.91 -18.12
C CYS A 190 11.39 3.13 -18.47
N ASN A 191 12.07 4.04 -17.73
CA ASN A 191 13.51 4.18 -17.82
C ASN A 191 14.24 2.92 -17.34
N ARG A 192 15.51 2.76 -17.75
CA ARG A 192 16.34 1.56 -17.52
C ARG A 192 16.30 1.06 -16.08
N LYS A 193 16.50 1.94 -15.09
CA LYS A 193 16.48 1.58 -13.65
C LYS A 193 15.11 1.11 -13.21
N THR A 194 14.06 1.81 -13.61
CA THR A 194 12.68 1.45 -13.25
C THR A 194 12.26 0.16 -13.93
N ALA A 195 12.59 -0.02 -15.21
CA ALA A 195 12.27 -1.24 -15.95
C ALA A 195 12.94 -2.48 -15.31
N ALA A 196 14.23 -2.41 -14.96
CA ALA A 196 14.93 -3.50 -14.28
C ALA A 196 14.31 -3.81 -12.91
N PHE A 197 13.93 -2.78 -12.14
CA PHE A 197 13.26 -2.96 -10.85
C PHE A 197 11.88 -3.62 -10.98
N LEU A 198 11.06 -3.21 -11.95
CA LEU A 198 9.75 -3.79 -12.20
C LEU A 198 9.86 -5.23 -12.73
N GLN A 199 10.83 -5.51 -13.60
CA GLN A 199 11.10 -6.87 -14.08
C GLN A 199 11.51 -7.78 -12.91
N LEU A 200 12.37 -7.31 -12.01
CA LEU A 200 12.73 -8.04 -10.79
C LEU A 200 11.48 -8.36 -9.94
N LEU A 201 10.58 -7.38 -9.74
CA LEU A 201 9.32 -7.62 -9.02
C LEU A 201 8.41 -8.61 -9.74
N LYS A 202 8.32 -8.55 -11.08
CA LYS A 202 7.51 -9.46 -11.90
C LYS A 202 7.97 -10.91 -11.74
N GLU A 203 9.29 -11.14 -11.79
CA GLU A 203 9.83 -12.50 -11.72
C GLU A 203 9.86 -13.08 -10.30
N THR A 204 10.19 -12.26 -9.31
CA THR A 204 10.43 -12.74 -7.94
C THR A 204 9.22 -12.61 -7.02
N GLY A 205 8.25 -11.75 -7.35
CA GLY A 205 7.17 -11.41 -6.43
C GLY A 205 7.65 -10.78 -5.11
N ALA A 206 8.88 -10.25 -5.06
CA ALA A 206 9.44 -9.63 -3.87
C ALA A 206 8.62 -8.41 -3.43
N ARG A 207 8.64 -8.11 -2.12
CA ARG A 207 8.13 -6.83 -1.65
C ARG A 207 9.03 -5.70 -2.13
N CYS A 208 8.42 -4.55 -2.36
CA CYS A 208 9.15 -3.38 -2.84
C CYS A 208 10.38 -3.03 -1.99
N GLY A 209 10.25 -3.10 -0.65
CA GLY A 209 11.37 -2.83 0.25
C GLY A 209 12.45 -3.92 0.23
N GLU A 210 12.07 -5.19 0.04
CA GLU A 210 13.02 -6.30 -0.14
C GLU A 210 13.85 -6.11 -1.41
N ALA A 211 13.18 -5.86 -2.54
CA ALA A 211 13.84 -5.62 -3.82
C ALA A 211 14.70 -4.35 -3.82
N TRP A 212 14.28 -3.30 -3.10
CA TRP A 212 15.03 -2.04 -3.01
C TRP A 212 16.35 -2.18 -2.25
N ARG A 213 16.39 -3.06 -1.24
CA ARG A 213 17.60 -3.31 -0.43
C ARG A 213 18.51 -4.39 -1.00
N LEU A 214 18.18 -4.92 -2.18
CA LEU A 214 18.99 -5.93 -2.85
C LEU A 214 20.39 -5.39 -3.14
N LYS A 215 21.40 -6.16 -2.81
CA LYS A 215 22.81 -5.85 -3.10
C LYS A 215 23.31 -6.73 -4.22
N TRP A 216 24.38 -6.29 -4.89
CA TRP A 216 25.00 -7.08 -5.95
C TRP A 216 25.48 -8.46 -5.48
N ILE A 217 25.91 -8.57 -4.23
CA ILE A 217 26.31 -9.85 -3.62
C ILE A 217 25.15 -10.84 -3.45
N ASP A 218 23.91 -10.37 -3.44
CA ASP A 218 22.71 -11.22 -3.33
C ASP A 218 22.33 -11.86 -4.68
N ILE A 219 23.04 -11.50 -5.78
CA ILE A 219 22.74 -11.97 -7.13
C ILE A 219 23.86 -12.91 -7.59
N ASP A 220 23.51 -14.16 -7.82
CA ASP A 220 24.37 -15.11 -8.50
C ASP A 220 24.04 -15.07 -10.01
N PHE A 221 24.88 -14.38 -10.75
CA PHE A 221 24.72 -14.23 -12.21
C PHE A 221 25.01 -15.52 -12.97
N GLN A 222 25.86 -16.39 -12.43
CA GLN A 222 26.24 -17.65 -13.07
C GLN A 222 25.06 -18.64 -13.01
N ASN A 223 24.49 -18.80 -11.83
CA ASN A 223 23.34 -19.70 -11.61
C ASN A 223 21.98 -19.00 -11.83
N LYS A 224 21.99 -17.70 -12.14
CA LYS A 224 20.80 -16.85 -12.33
C LYS A 224 19.84 -16.91 -11.13
N ILE A 225 20.38 -16.73 -9.93
CA ILE A 225 19.64 -16.79 -8.67
C ILE A 225 19.74 -15.45 -7.95
N VAL A 226 18.60 -14.98 -7.45
CA VAL A 226 18.51 -13.81 -6.55
C VAL A 226 18.10 -14.29 -5.16
N LYS A 227 18.91 -13.97 -4.15
CA LYS A 227 18.63 -14.20 -2.74
C LYS A 227 17.88 -13.00 -2.18
N ILE A 228 16.68 -13.23 -1.65
CA ILE A 228 15.82 -12.19 -1.09
C ILE A 228 15.79 -12.31 0.42
N THR A 229 16.35 -11.31 1.10
CA THR A 229 16.25 -11.13 2.54
C THR A 229 14.89 -10.53 2.90
N PRO A 230 14.11 -11.19 3.77
CA PRO A 230 12.75 -10.76 4.08
C PRO A 230 12.73 -9.45 4.88
N GLU A 231 11.69 -8.67 4.62
CA GLU A 231 11.26 -7.55 5.46
C GLU A 231 10.07 -8.02 6.32
N LYS A 232 9.92 -7.54 7.52
CA LYS A 232 8.74 -7.82 8.36
C LYS A 232 8.49 -9.29 8.71
N GLY A 233 9.52 -10.02 9.06
CA GLY A 233 9.38 -11.40 9.57
C GLY A 233 8.86 -12.40 8.54
N GLY A 234 9.15 -12.22 7.26
CA GLY A 234 8.94 -13.23 6.23
C GLY A 234 10.06 -14.30 6.26
N GLU A 235 9.99 -15.26 5.32
CA GLU A 235 11.04 -16.26 5.12
C GLU A 235 12.03 -15.82 4.03
N PRO A 236 13.35 -16.05 4.20
CA PRO A 236 14.34 -15.85 3.15
C PRO A 236 14.08 -16.82 2.00
N ARG A 237 14.44 -16.42 0.79
CA ARG A 237 14.21 -17.24 -0.40
C ARG A 237 15.22 -16.95 -1.49
N ALA A 238 15.56 -17.98 -2.25
CA ALA A 238 16.37 -17.90 -3.45
C ALA A 238 15.46 -18.17 -4.66
N ILE A 239 15.47 -17.30 -5.65
CA ILE A 239 14.57 -17.35 -6.80
C ILE A 239 15.39 -17.31 -8.07
N LYS A 240 15.13 -18.24 -8.98
CA LYS A 240 15.72 -18.27 -10.31
C LYS A 240 15.15 -17.13 -11.16
N ILE A 241 16.00 -16.43 -11.88
CA ILE A 241 15.65 -15.29 -12.73
C ILE A 241 15.98 -15.57 -14.20
N SER A 242 15.33 -14.85 -15.10
CA SER A 242 15.51 -15.00 -16.54
C SER A 242 16.78 -14.31 -17.05
N ASP A 243 17.25 -14.72 -18.23
CA ASP A 243 18.35 -14.04 -18.96
C ASP A 243 18.00 -12.59 -19.28
N LYS A 244 16.73 -12.31 -19.54
CA LYS A 244 16.22 -10.96 -19.74
C LYS A 244 16.51 -10.09 -18.51
N LEU A 245 16.16 -10.55 -17.31
CA LEU A 245 16.43 -9.79 -16.09
C LEU A 245 17.94 -9.67 -15.81
N VAL A 246 18.71 -10.74 -16.02
CA VAL A 246 20.18 -10.72 -15.91
C VAL A 246 20.77 -9.63 -16.80
N SER A 247 20.36 -9.55 -18.06
CA SER A 247 20.81 -8.53 -19.00
C SER A 247 20.42 -7.11 -18.56
N MET A 248 19.19 -6.94 -18.07
CA MET A 248 18.72 -5.65 -17.56
C MET A 248 19.49 -5.20 -16.30
N LEU A 249 19.83 -6.12 -15.40
CA LEU A 249 20.63 -5.83 -14.21
C LEU A 249 22.07 -5.50 -14.58
N ASN A 250 22.69 -6.25 -15.49
CA ASN A 250 24.05 -5.98 -15.95
C ASN A 250 24.18 -4.62 -16.65
N ALA A 251 23.11 -4.08 -17.22
CA ALA A 251 23.08 -2.75 -17.82
C ALA A 251 23.01 -1.62 -16.78
N LEU A 252 22.85 -1.92 -15.48
CA LEU A 252 22.86 -0.92 -14.42
C LEU A 252 24.29 -0.62 -13.94
N PRO A 253 24.55 0.63 -13.47
CA PRO A 253 25.85 0.97 -12.90
C PRO A 253 26.09 0.23 -11.59
N LYS A 254 27.27 -0.38 -11.44
CA LYS A 254 27.70 -1.14 -10.25
C LYS A 254 28.61 -0.32 -9.32
N SER A 255 28.40 0.99 -9.24
CA SER A 255 29.24 1.91 -8.45
C SER A 255 28.98 1.86 -6.94
N GLN A 256 27.88 1.26 -6.52
CA GLN A 256 27.48 1.12 -5.10
C GLN A 256 27.12 -0.33 -4.78
N PRO A 257 27.18 -0.74 -3.49
CA PRO A 257 26.81 -2.10 -3.09
C PRO A 257 25.37 -2.47 -3.41
N GLU A 258 24.47 -1.48 -3.36
CA GLU A 258 23.03 -1.64 -3.65
C GLU A 258 22.79 -1.66 -5.17
N VAL A 259 21.93 -2.58 -5.63
CA VAL A 259 21.50 -2.63 -7.05
C VAL A 259 20.66 -1.40 -7.41
N PHE A 260 19.86 -0.91 -6.47
CA PHE A 260 18.98 0.24 -6.64
C PHE A 260 19.27 1.35 -5.61
N PRO A 261 20.39 2.08 -5.77
CA PRO A 261 20.77 3.09 -4.79
C PRO A 261 19.82 4.28 -4.75
N GLY A 262 19.78 4.96 -3.59
CA GLY A 262 19.03 6.19 -3.36
C GLY A 262 17.74 6.01 -2.55
N SER A 263 16.83 6.98 -2.60
CA SER A 263 15.61 7.00 -1.81
C SER A 263 14.46 6.28 -2.51
N LEU A 264 13.96 5.21 -1.92
CA LEU A 264 12.75 4.50 -2.39
C LEU A 264 11.53 5.45 -2.52
N ARG A 265 11.41 6.43 -1.64
CA ARG A 265 10.32 7.42 -1.69
C ARG A 265 10.37 8.27 -2.97
N HIS A 266 11.55 8.73 -3.34
CA HIS A 266 11.76 9.51 -4.57
C HIS A 266 11.56 8.62 -5.80
N PHE A 267 12.09 7.41 -5.79
CA PHE A 267 11.89 6.42 -6.83
C PHE A 267 10.41 6.10 -7.05
N ALA A 268 9.64 5.87 -5.99
CA ALA A 268 8.20 5.63 -6.09
C ALA A 268 7.41 6.83 -6.64
N ARG A 269 7.91 8.06 -6.41
CA ARG A 269 7.33 9.26 -7.03
C ARG A 269 7.62 9.30 -8.53
N SER A 270 8.86 9.05 -8.92
CA SER A 270 9.27 8.95 -10.32
C SER A 270 8.50 7.86 -11.07
N PHE A 271 8.36 6.68 -10.48
CA PHE A 271 7.57 5.59 -11.06
C PHE A 271 6.11 6.01 -11.31
N ARG A 272 5.46 6.69 -10.35
CA ARG A 272 4.08 7.17 -10.53
C ARG A 272 3.96 8.12 -11.73
N SER A 273 4.92 9.01 -11.90
CA SER A 273 4.95 9.92 -13.06
C SER A 273 5.15 9.17 -14.38
N GLN A 274 6.10 8.23 -14.44
CA GLN A 274 6.33 7.40 -15.62
C GLN A 274 5.08 6.59 -15.97
N ARG A 275 4.50 5.91 -15.00
CA ARG A 275 3.27 5.12 -15.16
C ARG A 275 2.10 5.93 -15.73
N ALA A 276 1.87 7.14 -15.21
CA ALA A 276 0.81 8.01 -15.70
C ALA A 276 1.03 8.41 -17.17
N LYS A 277 2.28 8.73 -17.55
CA LYS A 277 2.64 9.05 -18.93
C LYS A 277 2.43 7.86 -19.87
N ILE A 278 2.83 6.65 -19.43
CA ILE A 278 2.66 5.42 -20.21
C ILE A 278 1.16 5.09 -20.36
N ALA A 279 0.39 5.17 -19.28
CA ALA A 279 -1.06 4.94 -19.31
C ALA A 279 -1.77 5.88 -20.29
N SER A 280 -1.39 7.16 -20.31
CA SER A 280 -1.91 8.15 -21.27
C SER A 280 -1.49 7.83 -22.70
N LYS A 281 -0.20 7.53 -22.93
CA LYS A 281 0.33 7.20 -24.27
C LYS A 281 -0.34 5.96 -24.88
N LEU A 282 -0.61 4.94 -24.05
CA LEU A 282 -1.24 3.69 -24.47
C LEU A 282 -2.77 3.75 -24.42
N GLN A 283 -3.36 4.86 -24.02
CA GLN A 283 -4.81 5.04 -23.80
C GLN A 283 -5.40 3.94 -22.92
N ASN A 284 -4.60 3.40 -21.99
CA ASN A 284 -5.03 2.34 -21.07
C ASN A 284 -5.03 2.83 -19.61
N PRO A 285 -6.18 3.27 -19.07
CA PRO A 285 -6.27 3.79 -17.70
C PRO A 285 -6.03 2.69 -16.64
N ARG A 286 -6.17 1.41 -16.99
CA ARG A 286 -5.92 0.28 -16.06
C ARG A 286 -4.47 0.26 -15.59
N ILE A 287 -3.51 0.70 -16.40
CA ILE A 287 -2.09 0.80 -16.06
C ILE A 287 -1.88 1.69 -14.82
N ASN A 288 -2.73 2.72 -14.61
CA ASN A 288 -2.64 3.58 -13.43
C ASN A 288 -2.91 2.85 -12.09
N ASN A 289 -3.56 1.70 -12.13
CA ASN A 289 -3.80 0.87 -10.95
C ASN A 289 -2.61 -0.03 -10.60
N ILE A 290 -1.62 -0.16 -11.49
CA ILE A 290 -0.44 -1.00 -11.25
C ILE A 290 0.49 -0.29 -10.26
N THR A 291 0.69 -0.90 -9.11
CA THR A 291 1.63 -0.48 -8.06
C THR A 291 2.75 -1.51 -7.95
N PHE A 292 3.80 -1.22 -7.19
CA PHE A 292 4.83 -2.24 -6.93
C PHE A 292 4.25 -3.51 -6.27
N HIS A 293 3.24 -3.36 -5.43
CA HIS A 293 2.61 -4.52 -4.78
C HIS A 293 1.74 -5.34 -5.74
N THR A 294 1.25 -4.73 -6.80
CA THR A 294 0.47 -5.40 -7.86
C THR A 294 1.29 -6.48 -8.57
N PHE A 295 2.61 -6.27 -8.77
CA PHE A 295 3.50 -7.29 -9.32
C PHE A 295 3.54 -8.55 -8.46
N ARG A 296 3.56 -8.38 -7.14
CA ARG A 296 3.52 -9.50 -6.20
C ARG A 296 2.18 -10.24 -6.25
N HIS A 297 1.08 -9.51 -6.33
CA HIS A 297 -0.25 -10.12 -6.51
C HIS A 297 -0.32 -10.89 -7.83
N TRP A 298 0.15 -10.28 -8.91
CA TRP A 298 0.20 -10.92 -10.22
C TRP A 298 1.04 -12.20 -10.19
N LYS A 299 2.28 -12.13 -9.69
CA LYS A 299 3.17 -13.32 -9.60
C LYS A 299 2.52 -14.45 -8.79
N ALA A 300 1.94 -14.12 -7.65
CA ALA A 300 1.26 -15.10 -6.80
C ALA A 300 0.06 -15.76 -7.51
N THR A 301 -0.76 -14.96 -8.20
CA THR A 301 -1.93 -15.45 -8.95
C THR A 301 -1.49 -16.34 -10.11
N MET A 302 -0.49 -15.92 -10.90
CA MET A 302 0.02 -16.70 -12.02
C MET A 302 0.71 -17.99 -11.57
N GLU A 303 1.45 -17.95 -10.48
CA GLU A 303 2.09 -19.15 -9.94
C GLU A 303 1.06 -20.14 -9.40
N TYR A 304 0.02 -19.66 -8.71
CA TYR A 304 -1.09 -20.50 -8.28
C TYR A 304 -1.88 -21.06 -9.47
N TYR A 305 -2.09 -20.25 -10.50
CA TYR A 305 -2.73 -20.72 -11.73
C TYR A 305 -1.96 -21.89 -12.36
N LYS A 306 -0.62 -21.79 -12.41
CA LYS A 306 0.25 -22.80 -13.00
C LYS A 306 0.36 -24.07 -12.16
N THR A 307 0.59 -23.94 -10.86
CA THR A 307 0.96 -25.07 -9.99
C THR A 307 -0.22 -25.68 -9.26
N LYS A 308 -1.29 -24.91 -9.05
CA LYS A 308 -2.43 -25.25 -8.17
C LYS A 308 -2.00 -25.54 -6.71
N ASP A 309 -0.74 -25.29 -6.38
CA ASP A 309 -0.17 -25.53 -5.07
C ASP A 309 -0.01 -24.21 -4.28
N ILE A 310 -0.89 -24.04 -3.30
CA ILE A 310 -0.89 -22.85 -2.44
C ILE A 310 0.31 -22.80 -1.49
N LEU A 311 0.85 -23.96 -1.12
CA LEU A 311 2.03 -24.03 -0.25
C LEU A 311 3.29 -23.63 -1.02
N HIS A 312 3.38 -24.02 -2.29
CA HIS A 312 4.42 -23.56 -3.20
C HIS A 312 4.38 -22.02 -3.32
N VAL A 313 3.21 -21.45 -3.57
CA VAL A 313 3.05 -19.98 -3.64
C VAL A 313 3.39 -19.30 -2.31
N MET A 314 3.02 -19.90 -1.19
CA MET A 314 3.38 -19.42 0.15
C MET A 314 4.90 -19.33 0.34
N LYS A 315 5.63 -20.39 -0.04
CA LYS A 315 7.10 -20.46 0.03
C LYS A 315 7.73 -19.44 -0.93
N LEU A 316 7.27 -19.37 -2.19
CA LEU A 316 7.74 -18.43 -3.19
C LEU A 316 7.64 -16.97 -2.69
N LEU A 317 6.54 -16.62 -2.05
CA LEU A 317 6.31 -15.29 -1.51
C LEU A 317 7.00 -15.04 -0.16
N GLY A 318 7.48 -16.08 0.53
CA GLY A 318 8.00 -16.01 1.88
C GLY A 318 6.95 -15.56 2.90
N HIS A 319 5.73 -16.11 2.82
CA HIS A 319 4.69 -15.90 3.80
C HIS A 319 4.81 -16.91 4.93
N ARG A 320 4.72 -16.46 6.20
CA ARG A 320 4.62 -17.34 7.37
C ARG A 320 3.20 -17.80 7.67
N ASN A 321 2.21 -16.98 7.29
CA ASN A 321 0.80 -17.28 7.54
C ASN A 321 0.11 -17.53 6.20
N ILE A 322 -0.47 -18.72 6.06
CA ILE A 322 -1.17 -19.17 4.85
C ILE A 322 -2.36 -18.27 4.51
N ASN A 323 -3.03 -17.67 5.49
CA ASN A 323 -4.15 -16.76 5.28
C ASN A 323 -3.79 -15.55 4.39
N ASN A 324 -2.51 -15.17 4.33
CA ASN A 324 -2.02 -14.12 3.44
C ASN A 324 -1.90 -14.61 1.98
N THR A 325 -1.92 -15.92 1.76
CA THR A 325 -1.79 -16.56 0.45
C THR A 325 -3.13 -17.05 -0.08
N LEU A 326 -4.05 -17.46 0.79
CA LEU A 326 -5.38 -17.95 0.41
C LEU A 326 -6.18 -16.97 -0.45
N LEU A 327 -5.89 -15.67 -0.34
CA LEU A 327 -6.50 -14.64 -1.19
C LEU A 327 -6.37 -14.97 -2.69
N TYR A 328 -5.28 -15.60 -3.10
CA TYR A 328 -4.99 -15.88 -4.52
C TYR A 328 -5.82 -17.06 -5.05
N THR A 329 -6.35 -17.93 -4.19
CA THR A 329 -7.25 -19.01 -4.61
C THR A 329 -8.59 -18.49 -5.15
N GLN A 330 -9.01 -17.30 -4.70
CA GLN A 330 -10.25 -16.66 -5.13
C GLN A 330 -10.12 -15.92 -6.47
N LEU A 331 -8.89 -15.74 -6.97
CA LEU A 331 -8.61 -14.98 -8.19
C LEU A 331 -8.48 -15.85 -9.43
N VAL A 332 -8.54 -17.16 -9.26
CA VAL A 332 -8.36 -18.13 -10.35
C VAL A 332 -9.63 -18.96 -10.47
N ASN A 333 -10.39 -18.75 -11.56
CA ASN A 333 -11.49 -19.64 -11.95
C ASN A 333 -10.90 -20.86 -12.63
N PHE A 334 -11.16 -22.05 -12.09
CA PHE A 334 -10.72 -23.33 -12.65
C PHE A 334 -11.72 -23.94 -13.63
N GLU A 335 -12.77 -23.23 -14.01
CA GLU A 335 -13.84 -23.74 -14.87
C GLU A 335 -13.36 -24.06 -16.30
N ASN A 336 -12.26 -23.50 -16.75
CA ASN A 336 -11.59 -23.94 -17.97
C ASN A 336 -10.53 -25.01 -17.64
N ASN A 337 -10.98 -26.22 -17.39
CA ASN A 337 -10.14 -27.42 -17.38
C ASN A 337 -9.62 -27.68 -18.80
N GLU A 338 -8.66 -26.91 -19.24
CA GLU A 338 -7.94 -27.21 -20.47
C GLU A 338 -7.02 -28.40 -20.22
N TYR A 339 -7.46 -29.55 -20.70
CA TYR A 339 -6.62 -30.72 -20.78
C TYR A 339 -6.04 -30.84 -22.19
N HIS A 340 -4.76 -31.18 -22.28
CA HIS A 340 -4.22 -31.81 -23.45
C HIS A 340 -4.77 -33.23 -23.46
N VAL A 341 -5.47 -33.58 -24.51
CA VAL A 341 -5.94 -34.94 -24.73
C VAL A 341 -5.03 -35.59 -25.80
N ALA A 342 -4.56 -36.77 -25.50
CA ALA A 342 -3.80 -37.59 -26.42
C ALA A 342 -4.37 -39.01 -26.43
N THR A 343 -4.20 -39.70 -27.51
CA THR A 343 -4.70 -41.07 -27.70
C THR A 343 -3.54 -42.03 -28.00
N ALA A 344 -3.65 -43.26 -27.52
CA ALA A 344 -2.70 -44.35 -27.81
C ALA A 344 -3.45 -45.59 -28.30
N LYS A 345 -2.96 -46.20 -29.36
CA LYS A 345 -3.44 -47.46 -29.87
C LYS A 345 -2.52 -48.62 -29.51
N THR A 346 -1.27 -48.34 -29.20
CA THR A 346 -0.27 -49.32 -28.82
C THR A 346 0.21 -49.12 -27.40
N VAL A 347 0.85 -50.13 -26.83
CA VAL A 347 1.43 -50.08 -25.48
C VAL A 347 2.60 -49.10 -25.42
N GLU A 348 3.43 -49.06 -26.49
CA GLU A 348 4.56 -48.16 -26.60
C GLU A 348 4.13 -46.69 -26.62
N GLU A 349 3.04 -46.38 -27.34
CA GLU A 349 2.45 -45.03 -27.35
C GLU A 349 1.91 -44.65 -25.96
N ALA A 350 1.24 -45.59 -25.28
CA ALA A 350 0.71 -45.39 -23.96
C ALA A 350 1.82 -45.11 -22.95
N CYS A 351 2.93 -45.88 -22.99
CA CYS A 351 4.10 -45.67 -22.14
C CYS A 351 4.70 -44.27 -22.34
N LYS A 352 4.91 -43.80 -23.57
CA LYS A 352 5.40 -42.47 -23.89
C LYS A 352 4.51 -41.37 -23.35
N LEU A 353 3.21 -41.54 -23.36
CA LEU A 353 2.25 -40.58 -22.83
C LEU A 353 2.32 -40.52 -21.28
N VAL A 354 2.45 -41.68 -20.63
CA VAL A 354 2.61 -41.76 -19.18
C VAL A 354 3.94 -41.11 -18.75
N GLU A 355 5.05 -41.40 -19.43
CA GLU A 355 6.35 -40.77 -19.21
C GLU A 355 6.30 -39.25 -19.43
N ALA A 356 5.50 -38.79 -20.38
CA ALA A 356 5.23 -37.37 -20.64
C ALA A 356 4.27 -36.74 -19.59
N GLY A 357 3.81 -37.51 -18.58
CA GLY A 357 2.97 -37.06 -17.49
C GLY A 357 1.48 -36.93 -17.84
N PHE A 358 1.01 -37.74 -18.82
CA PHE A 358 -0.42 -37.88 -19.08
C PHE A 358 -1.05 -38.95 -18.20
N GLU A 359 -2.25 -38.69 -17.70
CA GLU A 359 -3.08 -39.63 -16.94
C GLU A 359 -4.04 -40.37 -17.87
N TYR A 360 -4.17 -41.68 -17.69
CA TYR A 360 -5.19 -42.50 -18.39
C TYR A 360 -6.59 -42.08 -17.96
N VAL A 361 -7.49 -41.93 -18.90
CA VAL A 361 -8.89 -41.53 -18.66
C VAL A 361 -9.84 -42.68 -18.93
N THR A 362 -9.84 -43.22 -20.14
CA THR A 362 -10.76 -44.28 -20.59
C THR A 362 -10.27 -44.90 -21.88
N GLU A 363 -10.96 -45.95 -22.32
CA GLU A 363 -10.77 -46.60 -23.61
C GLU A 363 -12.10 -46.64 -24.35
N MET A 364 -12.09 -46.30 -25.63
CA MET A 364 -13.23 -46.40 -26.55
C MET A 364 -12.73 -46.95 -27.88
N ASP A 365 -13.41 -47.93 -28.40
CA ASP A 365 -13.11 -48.59 -29.70
C ASP A 365 -11.66 -49.04 -29.87
N GLY A 366 -11.05 -49.57 -28.78
CA GLY A 366 -9.65 -50.01 -28.76
C GLY A 366 -8.64 -48.88 -28.74
N VAL A 367 -9.08 -47.62 -28.59
CA VAL A 367 -8.20 -46.44 -28.44
C VAL A 367 -8.21 -45.95 -26.99
N LYS A 368 -7.02 -45.91 -26.35
CA LYS A 368 -6.85 -45.41 -25.00
C LYS A 368 -6.73 -43.88 -25.03
N ILE A 369 -7.52 -43.21 -24.21
CA ILE A 369 -7.56 -41.75 -24.11
C ILE A 369 -6.83 -41.34 -22.84
N PHE A 370 -5.88 -40.45 -23.01
CA PHE A 370 -5.07 -39.86 -21.94
C PHE A 370 -5.31 -38.38 -21.85
N ARG A 371 -5.17 -37.82 -20.64
CA ARG A 371 -5.23 -36.37 -20.41
C ARG A 371 -4.02 -35.91 -19.63
N LYS A 372 -3.58 -34.71 -19.94
CA LYS A 372 -2.60 -33.94 -19.12
C LYS A 372 -3.13 -32.56 -18.94
N ARG A 373 -3.09 -32.06 -17.73
CA ARG A 373 -3.44 -30.67 -17.48
C ARG A 373 -2.48 -29.74 -18.20
N LYS A 374 -2.99 -28.72 -18.88
CA LYS A 374 -2.20 -27.62 -19.48
C LYS A 374 -1.53 -26.76 -18.41
#